data_c405bfdfc56ba4301a7d667128a5c08e
#
_entry.id   c405bfdfc56ba4301a7d667128a5c08e
#
_cell.length_a   1.000
_cell.length_b   1.000
_cell.length_c   1.000
_cell.angle_alpha   90.00
_cell.angle_beta   90.00
_cell.angle_gamma   90.00
#
_symmetry.space_group_name_H-M   'P 1'
#
loop_
_entity.id
_entity.type
_entity.pdbx_description
1 polymer ?
#
loop_
_entity_poly.entity_id
_entity_poly.type
_entity_poly.pdbx_seq_one_letter_code
_entity_poly.pdbx_strand_id
1 'polypeptide(L)'
;TPGDNEWADCDRKNLTPRYDELERLVFLKTLMFDDKYLEKANTLVDFQQQPSMHENARWRFADVEFITLHIAGTHNGRREVLKSDKQLAYQQADTRDANNLNWLAQANPTAKGYVIAFQADIYTHRTAQPACSKTQPEQCDGFKVYRDALAEFANTVKKPVLVIHGDTGPYCQQPLSENLTRLNVPGDFMFSDIAKVSLVQQDTDVTWQINSLKSGKPLKRICR
;
A
#
# COMPACT_ATOMS: atom_id res chain seq x y z
N THR A 1 0.81 5.03 -6.35
CA THR A 1 1.89 4.83 -5.37
C THR A 1 2.98 3.94 -5.96
N PRO A 2 4.28 4.18 -5.70
CA PRO A 2 5.39 3.38 -6.21
C PRO A 2 5.43 1.98 -5.59
N GLY A 3 6.01 1.03 -6.35
CA GLY A 3 6.49 -0.24 -5.83
C GLY A 3 7.99 -0.18 -5.51
N ASP A 4 8.58 -1.31 -5.14
CA ASP A 4 10.01 -1.44 -4.87
C ASP A 4 10.84 -1.54 -6.15
N ASN A 5 10.32 -2.18 -7.19
CA ASN A 5 11.03 -2.36 -8.46
C ASN A 5 11.38 -1.04 -9.15
N GLU A 6 10.66 0.05 -8.89
CA GLU A 6 10.90 1.36 -9.48
C GLU A 6 12.05 2.10 -8.79
N TRP A 7 12.43 1.72 -7.55
CA TRP A 7 13.46 2.44 -6.80
C TRP A 7 14.26 1.58 -5.81
N ALA A 8 13.62 0.91 -4.84
CA ALA A 8 14.31 0.21 -3.74
C ALA A 8 15.17 -0.97 -4.23
N ASP A 9 14.81 -1.53 -5.38
CA ASP A 9 15.49 -2.67 -5.99
C ASP A 9 16.50 -2.28 -7.08
N CYS A 10 16.67 -1.00 -7.33
CA CYS A 10 17.55 -0.52 -8.42
C CYS A 10 19.05 -0.72 -8.16
N ASP A 11 19.43 -1.11 -6.95
CA ASP A 11 20.81 -1.38 -6.55
C ASP A 11 21.16 -2.87 -6.43
N ARG A 12 20.23 -3.78 -6.74
CA ARG A 12 20.43 -5.23 -6.67
C ARG A 12 21.73 -5.67 -7.34
N LYS A 13 22.44 -6.62 -6.72
CA LYS A 13 23.76 -7.08 -7.15
C LYS A 13 23.83 -7.65 -8.57
N ASN A 14 22.72 -8.17 -9.07
CA ASN A 14 22.59 -8.75 -10.41
C ASN A 14 22.27 -7.72 -11.51
N LEU A 15 22.08 -6.44 -11.15
CA LEU A 15 21.82 -5.37 -12.11
C LEU A 15 23.12 -4.73 -12.62
N THR A 16 23.09 -4.30 -13.88
CA THR A 16 24.18 -3.52 -14.52
C THR A 16 23.55 -2.55 -15.52
N PRO A 17 23.65 -1.23 -15.29
CA PRO A 17 24.20 -0.57 -14.11
C PRO A 17 23.28 -0.69 -12.88
N ARG A 18 23.87 -0.52 -11.68
CA ARG A 18 23.12 -0.36 -10.44
C ARG A 18 23.02 1.11 -10.09
N TYR A 19 21.87 1.49 -9.57
CA TYR A 19 21.57 2.88 -9.20
C TYR A 19 21.41 3.00 -7.68
N ASP A 20 21.66 4.18 -7.16
CA ASP A 20 21.34 4.54 -5.78
C ASP A 20 19.80 4.57 -5.62
N GLU A 21 19.26 3.82 -4.68
CA GLU A 21 17.82 3.65 -4.48
C GLU A 21 17.15 4.95 -4.06
N LEU A 22 17.81 5.79 -3.24
CA LEU A 22 17.22 7.06 -2.82
C LEU A 22 17.23 8.09 -3.96
N GLU A 23 18.27 8.11 -4.78
CA GLU A 23 18.31 8.91 -6.01
C GLU A 23 17.18 8.49 -6.97
N ARG A 24 16.97 7.15 -7.12
CA ARG A 24 15.87 6.64 -7.96
C ARG A 24 14.51 7.05 -7.43
N LEU A 25 14.31 7.05 -6.11
CA LEU A 25 13.05 7.51 -5.53
C LEU A 25 12.80 8.99 -5.84
N VAL A 26 13.82 9.84 -5.71
CA VAL A 26 13.71 11.27 -6.07
C VAL A 26 13.36 11.44 -7.56
N PHE A 27 14.07 10.72 -8.44
CA PHE A 27 13.80 10.73 -9.87
C PHE A 27 12.37 10.30 -10.20
N LEU A 28 11.93 9.19 -9.59
CA LEU A 28 10.57 8.67 -9.78
C LEU A 28 9.50 9.67 -9.35
N LYS A 29 9.68 10.33 -8.21
CA LYS A 29 8.76 11.36 -7.73
C LYS A 29 8.63 12.51 -8.71
N THR A 30 9.73 13.00 -9.22
CA THR A 30 9.75 14.08 -10.23
C THR A 30 9.11 13.62 -11.54
N LEU A 31 9.31 12.36 -11.94
CA LEU A 31 8.80 11.86 -13.23
C LEU A 31 7.30 11.58 -13.19
N MET A 32 6.77 11.06 -12.07
CA MET A 32 5.44 10.45 -12.03
C MET A 32 4.43 11.19 -11.15
N PHE A 33 4.90 12.00 -10.19
CA PHE A 33 4.04 12.62 -9.16
C PHE A 33 4.14 14.14 -9.09
N ASP A 34 4.73 14.77 -10.10
CA ASP A 34 4.75 16.21 -10.29
C ASP A 34 3.33 16.73 -10.60
N ASP A 35 3.03 17.94 -10.16
CA ASP A 35 1.72 18.62 -10.31
C ASP A 35 1.19 18.65 -11.75
N LYS A 36 2.07 18.67 -12.74
CA LYS A 36 1.68 18.60 -14.17
C LYS A 36 0.86 17.36 -14.55
N TYR A 37 0.90 16.30 -13.75
CA TYR A 37 0.12 15.09 -13.96
C TYR A 37 -1.23 15.10 -13.26
N LEU A 38 -1.47 16.07 -12.38
CA LEU A 38 -2.70 16.20 -11.60
C LEU A 38 -3.93 16.59 -12.42
N GLU A 39 -3.77 17.25 -13.56
CA GLU A 39 -4.89 17.68 -14.39
C GLU A 39 -5.86 16.54 -14.70
N LYS A 40 -5.34 15.33 -14.95
CA LYS A 40 -6.16 14.15 -15.20
C LYS A 40 -6.85 13.59 -13.95
N ALA A 41 -6.26 13.78 -12.79
CA ALA A 41 -6.82 13.32 -11.52
C ALA A 41 -7.93 14.24 -11.00
N ASN A 42 -8.00 15.48 -11.46
CA ASN A 42 -9.05 16.45 -11.11
C ASN A 42 -10.47 16.01 -11.53
N THR A 43 -10.61 14.93 -12.29
CA THR A 43 -11.91 14.30 -12.59
C THR A 43 -12.44 13.42 -11.44
N LEU A 44 -11.60 13.07 -10.48
CA LEU A 44 -11.98 12.29 -9.31
C LEU A 44 -12.60 13.20 -8.24
N VAL A 45 -13.67 12.74 -7.61
CA VAL A 45 -14.37 13.51 -6.56
C VAL A 45 -13.49 13.62 -5.32
N ASP A 46 -13.31 14.82 -4.81
CA ASP A 46 -12.51 15.14 -3.62
C ASP A 46 -11.06 14.61 -3.71
N PHE A 47 -10.48 14.61 -4.92
CA PHE A 47 -9.10 14.16 -5.10
C PHE A 47 -8.12 15.07 -4.37
N GLN A 48 -7.24 14.46 -3.59
CA GLN A 48 -6.17 15.12 -2.86
C GLN A 48 -4.90 14.27 -2.90
N GLN A 49 -3.76 14.92 -3.07
CA GLN A 49 -2.45 14.32 -2.77
C GLN A 49 -2.00 14.73 -1.38
N GLN A 50 -1.21 13.87 -0.75
CA GLN A 50 -0.59 14.22 0.52
C GLN A 50 0.51 15.28 0.27
N PRO A 51 0.47 16.46 0.92
CA PRO A 51 1.42 17.55 0.64
C PRO A 51 2.89 17.16 0.86
N SER A 52 3.18 16.29 1.84
CA SER A 52 4.54 15.81 2.13
C SER A 52 4.98 14.62 1.30
N MET A 53 4.04 13.93 0.64
CA MET A 53 4.28 12.71 -0.14
C MET A 53 3.28 12.64 -1.30
N HIS A 54 3.57 13.31 -2.41
CA HIS A 54 2.67 13.40 -3.57
C HIS A 54 2.34 12.04 -4.22
N GLU A 55 3.11 11.02 -3.92
CA GLU A 55 2.84 9.62 -4.30
C GLU A 55 1.67 8.99 -3.54
N ASN A 56 1.20 9.60 -2.46
CA ASN A 56 -0.01 9.23 -1.75
C ASN A 56 -1.18 10.10 -2.18
N ALA A 57 -2.33 9.49 -2.38
CA ALA A 57 -3.54 10.18 -2.79
C ALA A 57 -4.77 9.65 -2.06
N ARG A 58 -5.84 10.46 -2.07
CA ARG A 58 -7.18 10.02 -1.70
C ARG A 58 -8.21 10.64 -2.61
N TRP A 59 -9.34 9.98 -2.77
CA TRP A 59 -10.49 10.46 -3.51
C TRP A 59 -11.75 9.72 -3.04
N ARG A 60 -12.90 10.15 -3.51
CA ARG A 60 -14.19 9.52 -3.18
C ARG A 60 -14.86 8.97 -4.43
N PHE A 61 -15.55 7.85 -4.24
CA PHE A 61 -16.47 7.29 -5.23
C PHE A 61 -17.60 6.55 -4.50
N ALA A 62 -18.86 6.86 -4.81
CA ALA A 62 -20.06 6.22 -4.23
C ALA A 62 -20.01 6.11 -2.69
N ASP A 63 -19.72 7.20 -2.00
CA ASP A 63 -19.57 7.30 -0.53
C ASP A 63 -18.42 6.46 0.07
N VAL A 64 -17.56 5.88 -0.74
CA VAL A 64 -16.36 5.18 -0.33
C VAL A 64 -15.15 6.06 -0.53
N GLU A 65 -14.27 6.11 0.47
CA GLU A 65 -12.98 6.78 0.35
C GLU A 65 -11.91 5.80 -0.10
N PHE A 66 -11.16 6.19 -1.11
CA PHE A 66 -9.99 5.50 -1.62
C PHE A 66 -8.74 6.21 -1.12
N ILE A 67 -7.80 5.46 -0.57
CA ILE A 67 -6.55 5.96 0.00
C ILE A 67 -5.40 5.14 -0.55
N THR A 68 -4.39 5.79 -1.13
CA THR A 68 -3.14 5.12 -1.48
C THR A 68 -2.05 5.48 -0.49
N LEU A 69 -1.21 4.48 -0.16
CA LEU A 69 -0.07 4.63 0.73
C LEU A 69 1.20 4.14 0.02
N HIS A 70 2.29 4.88 0.14
CA HIS A 70 3.59 4.45 -0.35
C HIS A 70 4.21 3.46 0.63
N ILE A 71 3.80 2.21 0.51
CA ILE A 71 4.39 1.07 1.24
C ILE A 71 4.94 0.12 0.17
N ALA A 72 6.26 0.12 0.02
CA ALA A 72 6.96 -0.69 -0.97
C ALA A 72 7.51 -1.98 -0.36
N GLY A 73 7.79 -2.98 -1.18
CA GLY A 73 8.53 -4.17 -0.81
C GLY A 73 9.85 -3.86 -0.10
N THR A 74 10.70 -4.87 0.11
CA THR A 74 12.01 -4.69 0.80
C THR A 74 11.89 -4.00 2.17
N HIS A 75 10.83 -4.33 2.94
CA HIS A 75 10.51 -3.72 4.23
C HIS A 75 10.39 -2.19 4.16
N ASN A 76 9.68 -1.70 3.14
CA ASN A 76 9.49 -0.29 2.87
C ASN A 76 10.81 0.45 2.61
N GLY A 77 11.73 -0.20 1.86
CA GLY A 77 13.06 0.33 1.54
C GLY A 77 14.05 0.31 2.70
N ARG A 78 13.85 -0.56 3.70
CA ARG A 78 14.80 -0.74 4.82
C ARG A 78 15.78 -1.88 4.61
N ARG A 79 15.43 -2.86 3.78
CA ARG A 79 16.31 -4.00 3.47
C ARG A 79 17.02 -3.80 2.16
N GLU A 80 18.14 -4.51 2.01
CA GLU A 80 18.93 -4.54 0.77
C GLU A 80 19.46 -3.17 0.31
N VAL A 81 19.63 -2.22 1.24
CA VAL A 81 20.24 -0.92 0.96
C VAL A 81 21.74 -1.15 0.69
N LEU A 82 22.14 -1.14 -0.58
CA LEU A 82 23.46 -1.54 -1.03
C LEU A 82 24.31 -0.37 -1.56
N LYS A 83 23.69 0.69 -2.05
CA LYS A 83 24.37 1.85 -2.63
C LYS A 83 24.14 3.15 -1.88
N SER A 84 22.92 3.38 -1.42
CA SER A 84 22.63 4.57 -0.60
C SER A 84 23.29 4.49 0.78
N ASP A 85 23.42 5.64 1.40
CA ASP A 85 23.75 5.71 2.83
C ASP A 85 22.63 5.04 3.64
N LYS A 86 22.98 3.97 4.37
CA LYS A 86 22.03 3.18 5.15
C LYS A 86 21.29 4.00 6.21
N GLN A 87 22.01 4.89 6.89
CA GLN A 87 21.40 5.69 7.94
C GLN A 87 20.38 6.66 7.37
N LEU A 88 20.70 7.27 6.23
CA LEU A 88 19.79 8.14 5.51
C LEU A 88 18.56 7.36 5.00
N ALA A 89 18.77 6.15 4.48
CA ALA A 89 17.68 5.28 4.03
C ALA A 89 16.72 4.94 5.17
N TYR A 90 17.23 4.62 6.36
CA TYR A 90 16.39 4.34 7.54
C TYR A 90 15.64 5.59 8.02
N GLN A 91 16.28 6.76 8.03
CA GLN A 91 15.61 8.02 8.38
C GLN A 91 14.48 8.37 7.39
N GLN A 92 14.71 8.15 6.11
CA GLN A 92 13.68 8.36 5.08
C GLN A 92 12.54 7.35 5.21
N ALA A 93 12.84 6.09 5.54
CA ALA A 93 11.82 5.09 5.81
C ALA A 93 10.98 5.45 7.05
N ASP A 94 11.61 5.89 8.16
CA ASP A 94 10.89 6.37 9.35
C ASP A 94 9.97 7.55 9.02
N THR A 95 10.46 8.48 8.19
CA THR A 95 9.69 9.64 7.75
C THR A 95 8.50 9.22 6.89
N ARG A 96 8.71 8.28 5.97
CA ARG A 96 7.66 7.72 5.11
C ARG A 96 6.61 6.99 5.93
N ASP A 97 7.03 6.18 6.90
CA ASP A 97 6.11 5.48 7.80
C ASP A 97 5.24 6.48 8.57
N ALA A 98 5.83 7.50 9.19
CA ALA A 98 5.10 8.53 9.92
C ALA A 98 4.10 9.30 9.03
N ASN A 99 4.51 9.65 7.81
CA ASN A 99 3.65 10.34 6.85
C ASN A 99 2.48 9.46 6.39
N ASN A 100 2.72 8.18 6.08
CA ASN A 100 1.67 7.23 5.72
C ASN A 100 0.63 7.08 6.84
N LEU A 101 1.08 6.89 8.08
CA LEU A 101 0.20 6.75 9.23
C LEU A 101 -0.62 8.01 9.48
N ASN A 102 0.01 9.18 9.39
CA ASN A 102 -0.70 10.46 9.52
C ASN A 102 -1.73 10.66 8.40
N TRP A 103 -1.40 10.24 7.17
CA TRP A 103 -2.33 10.31 6.05
C TRP A 103 -3.54 9.40 6.25
N LEU A 104 -3.32 8.18 6.72
CA LEU A 104 -4.39 7.24 7.06
C LEU A 104 -5.30 7.79 8.19
N ALA A 105 -4.71 8.39 9.23
CA ALA A 105 -5.45 8.96 10.35
C ALA A 105 -6.36 10.14 9.96
N GLN A 106 -6.10 10.78 8.82
CA GLN A 106 -6.92 11.88 8.28
C GLN A 106 -8.05 11.39 7.35
N ALA A 107 -8.35 10.10 7.33
CA ALA A 107 -9.45 9.56 6.53
C ALA A 107 -10.79 10.19 6.90
N ASN A 108 -11.66 10.37 5.90
CA ASN A 108 -12.93 11.03 6.08
C ASN A 108 -13.88 10.18 6.97
N PRO A 109 -14.27 10.65 8.17
CA PRO A 109 -15.08 9.85 9.09
C PRO A 109 -16.51 9.62 8.60
N THR A 110 -16.97 10.38 7.58
CA THR A 110 -18.33 10.24 7.02
C THR A 110 -18.43 9.23 5.89
N ALA A 111 -17.31 8.65 5.44
CA ALA A 111 -17.31 7.61 4.42
C ALA A 111 -18.06 6.36 4.92
N LYS A 112 -18.78 5.69 4.01
CA LYS A 112 -19.49 4.44 4.32
C LYS A 112 -18.56 3.21 4.25
N GLY A 113 -17.38 3.35 3.66
CA GLY A 113 -16.37 2.31 3.56
C GLY A 113 -15.06 2.88 3.04
N TYR A 114 -13.99 2.09 3.11
CA TYR A 114 -12.64 2.50 2.75
C TYR A 114 -11.95 1.45 1.88
N VAL A 115 -11.27 1.89 0.85
CA VAL A 115 -10.33 1.10 0.08
C VAL A 115 -8.94 1.67 0.28
N ILE A 116 -8.04 0.88 0.86
CA ILE A 116 -6.65 1.28 1.12
C ILE A 116 -5.75 0.44 0.23
N ALA A 117 -4.95 1.08 -0.64
CA ALA A 117 -4.12 0.39 -1.61
C ALA A 117 -2.65 0.78 -1.49
N PHE A 118 -1.77 -0.22 -1.60
CA PHE A 118 -0.32 -0.07 -1.61
C PHE A 118 0.34 -1.27 -2.32
N GLN A 119 1.67 -1.23 -2.55
CA GLN A 119 2.34 -2.27 -3.32
C GLN A 119 2.70 -3.48 -2.46
N ALA A 120 3.35 -3.31 -1.33
CA ALA A 120 3.99 -4.38 -0.56
C ALA A 120 3.03 -5.45 -0.01
N ASP A 121 3.43 -6.73 -0.04
CA ASP A 121 2.77 -7.77 0.77
C ASP A 121 3.24 -7.70 2.22
N ILE A 122 2.52 -6.95 3.02
CA ILE A 122 2.83 -6.74 4.44
C ILE A 122 2.43 -7.94 5.33
N TYR A 123 1.78 -8.95 4.78
CA TYR A 123 1.18 -10.05 5.56
C TYR A 123 1.90 -11.39 5.40
N THR A 124 2.55 -11.66 4.28
CA THR A 124 3.13 -12.98 3.99
C THR A 124 4.40 -13.24 4.82
N HIS A 125 5.26 -12.25 5.00
CA HIS A 125 6.53 -12.40 5.72
C HIS A 125 6.48 -11.79 7.13
N ARG A 126 5.51 -12.25 7.93
CA ARG A 126 5.43 -11.83 9.34
C ARG A 126 6.61 -12.39 10.13
N THR A 127 7.21 -11.57 10.95
CA THR A 127 8.27 -11.98 11.88
C THR A 127 7.80 -11.79 13.33
N ALA A 128 8.45 -12.47 14.27
CA ALA A 128 8.25 -12.21 15.69
C ALA A 128 9.00 -10.96 16.19
N GLN A 129 9.68 -10.25 15.29
CA GLN A 129 10.46 -9.06 15.62
C GLN A 129 9.55 -7.87 15.92
N PRO A 130 10.00 -6.93 16.75
CA PRO A 130 9.28 -5.69 16.99
C PRO A 130 9.19 -4.86 15.71
N ALA A 131 8.29 -3.88 15.70
CA ALA A 131 8.26 -2.89 14.63
C ALA A 131 9.60 -2.13 14.54
N CYS A 132 9.99 -1.75 13.33
CA CYS A 132 11.17 -0.92 13.15
C CYS A 132 10.98 0.46 13.81
N SER A 133 12.07 1.02 14.30
CA SER A 133 12.09 2.34 14.92
C SER A 133 13.45 3.01 14.73
N LYS A 134 13.55 4.30 15.08
CA LYS A 134 14.83 5.04 15.05
C LYS A 134 15.92 4.39 15.89
N THR A 135 15.56 3.73 16.99
CA THR A 135 16.51 3.04 17.88
C THR A 135 16.77 1.60 17.49
N GLN A 136 15.91 1.02 16.65
CA GLN A 136 16.04 -0.33 16.12
C GLN A 136 15.67 -0.35 14.63
N PRO A 137 16.56 0.19 13.76
CA PRO A 137 16.30 0.25 12.32
C PRO A 137 16.53 -1.07 11.59
N GLU A 138 17.26 -2.00 12.21
CA GLU A 138 17.62 -3.33 11.71
C GLU A 138 17.06 -4.43 12.63
N GLN A 139 16.97 -5.66 12.12
CA GLN A 139 16.44 -6.82 12.85
C GLN A 139 15.04 -6.55 13.43
N CYS A 140 14.22 -5.89 12.65
CA CYS A 140 12.87 -5.47 12.98
C CYS A 140 11.90 -5.82 11.86
N ASP A 141 10.61 -5.73 12.13
CA ASP A 141 9.56 -5.94 11.15
C ASP A 141 9.07 -4.57 10.63
N GLY A 142 9.51 -4.19 9.43
CA GLY A 142 9.18 -2.91 8.78
C GLY A 142 7.71 -2.77 8.40
N PHE A 143 6.95 -3.87 8.41
CA PHE A 143 5.53 -3.86 8.08
C PHE A 143 4.59 -3.96 9.27
N LYS A 144 5.13 -4.26 10.46
CA LYS A 144 4.31 -4.43 11.66
C LYS A 144 3.49 -3.18 11.99
N VAL A 145 4.09 -2.01 11.87
CA VAL A 145 3.43 -0.72 12.15
C VAL A 145 2.18 -0.53 11.27
N TYR A 146 2.22 -0.97 10.03
CA TYR A 146 1.08 -0.86 9.12
C TYR A 146 -0.01 -1.89 9.41
N ARG A 147 0.37 -3.13 9.75
CA ARG A 147 -0.62 -4.14 10.13
C ARG A 147 -1.39 -3.71 11.38
N ASP A 148 -0.67 -3.19 12.37
CA ASP A 148 -1.26 -2.71 13.62
C ASP A 148 -2.17 -1.50 13.35
N ALA A 149 -1.70 -0.51 12.57
CA ALA A 149 -2.47 0.69 12.23
C ALA A 149 -3.74 0.39 11.40
N LEU A 150 -3.66 -0.54 10.45
CA LEU A 150 -4.82 -0.94 9.64
C LEU A 150 -5.87 -1.67 10.49
N ALA A 151 -5.44 -2.52 11.43
CA ALA A 151 -6.33 -3.18 12.36
C ALA A 151 -7.00 -2.16 13.31
N GLU A 152 -6.24 -1.22 13.87
CA GLU A 152 -6.76 -0.14 14.72
C GLU A 152 -7.71 0.77 13.94
N PHE A 153 -7.35 1.16 12.72
CA PHE A 153 -8.20 1.96 11.85
C PHE A 153 -9.56 1.29 11.62
N ALA A 154 -9.58 0.03 11.21
CA ALA A 154 -10.82 -0.70 10.95
C ALA A 154 -11.69 -0.83 12.22
N ASN A 155 -11.07 -1.06 13.38
CA ASN A 155 -11.76 -1.11 14.67
C ASN A 155 -12.33 0.25 15.09
N THR A 156 -11.67 1.33 14.72
CA THR A 156 -12.09 2.71 15.05
C THR A 156 -13.24 3.15 14.16
N VAL A 157 -13.12 2.99 12.84
CA VAL A 157 -14.14 3.47 11.90
C VAL A 157 -15.40 2.62 11.91
N LYS A 158 -15.32 1.35 12.29
CA LYS A 158 -16.44 0.37 12.33
C LYS A 158 -17.23 0.35 11.03
N LYS A 159 -16.52 0.51 9.92
CA LYS A 159 -17.03 0.49 8.55
C LYS A 159 -16.22 -0.52 7.74
N PRO A 160 -16.76 -1.06 6.63
CA PRO A 160 -16.01 -1.97 5.79
C PRO A 160 -14.72 -1.34 5.27
N VAL A 161 -13.59 -2.01 5.49
CA VAL A 161 -12.27 -1.64 5.01
C VAL A 161 -11.73 -2.75 4.12
N LEU A 162 -11.42 -2.42 2.87
CA LEU A 162 -10.74 -3.30 1.93
C LEU A 162 -9.31 -2.85 1.74
N VAL A 163 -8.36 -3.68 2.12
CA VAL A 163 -6.93 -3.47 1.83
C VAL A 163 -6.56 -4.22 0.56
N ILE A 164 -6.05 -3.50 -0.44
CA ILE A 164 -5.57 -4.07 -1.70
C ILE A 164 -4.06 -3.92 -1.76
N HIS A 165 -3.37 -5.03 -1.90
CA HIS A 165 -1.91 -5.06 -2.00
C HIS A 165 -1.45 -6.16 -2.98
N GLY A 166 -0.17 -6.20 -3.28
CA GLY A 166 0.43 -7.13 -4.23
C GLY A 166 1.83 -7.53 -3.80
N ASP A 167 2.81 -7.32 -4.68
CA ASP A 167 4.23 -7.63 -4.57
C ASP A 167 4.48 -9.15 -4.67
N THR A 168 4.27 -9.88 -3.60
CA THR A 168 4.49 -11.32 -3.52
C THR A 168 3.22 -12.07 -3.15
N GLY A 169 3.30 -13.37 -3.21
CA GLY A 169 2.23 -14.23 -2.78
C GLY A 169 1.13 -14.47 -3.82
N PRO A 170 0.19 -15.31 -3.47
CA PRO A 170 -0.85 -15.76 -4.38
C PRO A 170 -1.99 -14.76 -4.49
N TYR A 171 -2.68 -14.77 -5.63
CA TYR A 171 -3.98 -14.11 -5.78
C TYR A 171 -5.00 -14.72 -4.79
N CYS A 172 -5.35 -13.99 -3.75
CA CYS A 172 -6.17 -14.47 -2.64
C CYS A 172 -6.86 -13.34 -1.88
N GLN A 173 -7.89 -13.68 -1.13
CA GLN A 173 -8.54 -12.77 -0.19
C GLN A 173 -8.62 -13.38 1.21
N GLN A 174 -8.70 -12.55 2.25
CA GLN A 174 -8.84 -13.00 3.63
C GLN A 174 -9.54 -11.93 4.49
N PRO A 175 -10.61 -12.28 5.22
CA PRO A 175 -11.07 -11.46 6.32
C PRO A 175 -10.01 -11.48 7.44
N LEU A 176 -9.58 -10.32 7.89
CA LEU A 176 -8.63 -10.14 8.98
C LEU A 176 -9.36 -9.82 10.30
N SER A 177 -10.51 -9.16 10.18
CA SER A 177 -11.48 -8.93 11.26
C SER A 177 -12.88 -8.79 10.67
N GLU A 178 -13.88 -8.48 11.48
CA GLU A 178 -15.25 -8.24 11.04
C GLU A 178 -15.32 -7.14 9.96
N ASN A 179 -14.54 -6.07 10.12
CA ASN A 179 -14.58 -4.90 9.24
C ASN A 179 -13.38 -4.80 8.29
N LEU A 180 -12.37 -5.68 8.39
CA LEU A 180 -11.14 -5.59 7.61
C LEU A 180 -10.95 -6.82 6.75
N THR A 181 -10.96 -6.62 5.44
CA THR A 181 -10.64 -7.65 4.45
C THR A 181 -9.38 -7.26 3.68
N ARG A 182 -8.45 -8.21 3.49
CA ARG A 182 -7.33 -8.03 2.56
C ARG A 182 -7.59 -8.76 1.24
N LEU A 183 -7.16 -8.12 0.16
CA LEU A 183 -7.06 -8.68 -1.17
C LEU A 183 -5.60 -8.60 -1.61
N ASN A 184 -4.94 -9.76 -1.76
CA ASN A 184 -3.64 -9.84 -2.40
C ASN A 184 -3.84 -10.06 -3.90
N VAL A 185 -3.45 -9.10 -4.71
CA VAL A 185 -3.43 -9.25 -6.18
C VAL A 185 -2.17 -10.03 -6.58
N PRO A 186 -2.20 -10.78 -7.70
CA PRO A 186 -1.02 -11.54 -8.12
C PRO A 186 0.13 -10.58 -8.43
N GLY A 187 1.28 -10.86 -7.80
CA GLY A 187 2.52 -10.13 -8.02
C GLY A 187 3.53 -10.94 -8.81
N ASP A 188 4.61 -10.30 -9.22
CA ASP A 188 5.77 -10.86 -9.91
C ASP A 188 5.39 -11.78 -11.09
N PHE A 189 5.91 -13.00 -11.08
CA PHE A 189 5.69 -14.03 -12.12
C PHE A 189 4.37 -14.79 -11.97
N MET A 190 3.56 -14.47 -10.97
CA MET A 190 2.29 -15.14 -10.65
C MET A 190 1.08 -14.49 -11.32
N PHE A 191 1.30 -13.61 -12.31
CA PHE A 191 0.23 -12.91 -13.00
C PHE A 191 -0.66 -13.89 -13.77
N SER A 192 -1.76 -14.28 -13.15
CA SER A 192 -2.71 -15.25 -13.71
C SER A 192 -4.09 -14.66 -13.99
N ASP A 193 -4.43 -13.53 -13.36
CA ASP A 193 -5.77 -12.94 -13.41
C ASP A 193 -5.75 -11.49 -12.90
N ILE A 194 -6.88 -10.81 -13.02
CA ILE A 194 -7.13 -9.47 -12.49
C ILE A 194 -8.34 -9.53 -11.56
N ALA A 195 -8.25 -8.88 -10.41
CA ALA A 195 -9.37 -8.73 -9.50
C ALA A 195 -10.35 -7.68 -10.03
N LYS A 196 -11.62 -8.06 -10.19
CA LYS A 196 -12.73 -7.11 -10.30
C LYS A 196 -13.35 -6.94 -8.93
N VAL A 197 -13.15 -5.78 -8.30
CA VAL A 197 -13.82 -5.39 -7.07
C VAL A 197 -15.06 -4.59 -7.43
N SER A 198 -16.22 -5.07 -7.03
CA SER A 198 -17.48 -4.37 -7.18
C SER A 198 -17.97 -3.89 -5.82
N LEU A 199 -18.33 -2.63 -5.76
CA LEU A 199 -19.01 -2.05 -4.62
C LEU A 199 -20.48 -2.46 -4.67
N VAL A 200 -20.95 -3.11 -3.61
CA VAL A 200 -22.36 -3.45 -3.44
C VAL A 200 -22.92 -2.59 -2.31
N GLN A 201 -23.83 -1.70 -2.66
CA GLN A 201 -24.47 -0.81 -1.70
C GLN A 201 -25.87 -1.36 -1.40
N GLN A 202 -26.15 -1.60 -0.12
CA GLN A 202 -27.46 -2.02 0.37
C GLN A 202 -27.88 -1.05 1.48
N ASP A 203 -28.87 -0.20 1.21
CA ASP A 203 -29.34 0.85 2.13
C ASP A 203 -28.19 1.74 2.64
N THR A 204 -27.83 1.57 3.91
CA THR A 204 -26.73 2.31 4.57
C THR A 204 -25.39 1.61 4.48
N ASP A 205 -25.36 0.34 4.09
CA ASP A 205 -24.20 -0.52 4.17
C ASP A 205 -23.49 -0.68 2.82
N VAL A 206 -22.19 -0.86 2.89
CA VAL A 206 -21.31 -1.10 1.76
C VAL A 206 -20.64 -2.44 1.95
N THR A 207 -20.62 -3.27 0.92
CA THR A 207 -19.90 -4.53 0.90
C THR A 207 -19.07 -4.68 -0.39
N TRP A 208 -18.13 -5.62 -0.37
CA TRP A 208 -17.25 -5.88 -1.50
C TRP A 208 -17.56 -7.22 -2.13
N GLN A 209 -17.75 -7.23 -3.44
CA GLN A 209 -17.76 -8.45 -4.23
C GLN A 209 -16.48 -8.52 -5.05
N ILE A 210 -15.66 -9.53 -4.77
CA ILE A 210 -14.34 -9.71 -5.40
C ILE A 210 -14.43 -10.91 -6.34
N ASN A 211 -14.33 -10.65 -7.63
CA ASN A 211 -14.39 -11.65 -8.68
C ASN A 211 -13.11 -11.68 -9.50
N SER A 212 -12.80 -12.86 -10.03
CA SER A 212 -11.83 -12.99 -11.12
C SER A 212 -12.37 -12.27 -12.37
N LEU A 213 -11.61 -11.40 -12.97
CA LEU A 213 -12.00 -10.75 -14.22
C LEU A 213 -12.09 -11.77 -15.37
N LYS A 214 -11.14 -12.73 -15.40
CA LYS A 214 -11.05 -13.75 -16.43
C LYS A 214 -12.24 -14.72 -16.42
N SER A 215 -12.67 -15.17 -15.25
CA SER A 215 -13.75 -16.18 -15.13
C SER A 215 -15.10 -15.59 -14.75
N GLY A 216 -15.15 -14.34 -14.29
CA GLY A 216 -16.34 -13.72 -13.71
C GLY A 216 -16.78 -14.32 -12.36
N LYS A 217 -16.08 -15.35 -11.86
CA LYS A 217 -16.46 -16.07 -10.64
C LYS A 217 -15.87 -15.44 -9.39
N PRO A 218 -16.53 -15.58 -8.22
CA PRO A 218 -15.97 -15.11 -6.95
C PRO A 218 -14.60 -15.69 -6.68
N LEU A 219 -13.69 -14.86 -6.16
CA LEU A 219 -12.38 -15.29 -5.70
C LEU A 219 -12.53 -16.12 -4.42
N LYS A 220 -12.29 -17.42 -4.52
CA LYS A 220 -12.47 -18.37 -3.41
C LYS A 220 -11.18 -18.66 -2.62
N ARG A 221 -10.02 -18.30 -3.17
CA ARG A 221 -8.74 -18.59 -2.51
C ARG A 221 -8.56 -17.73 -1.29
N ILE A 222 -8.34 -18.37 -0.14
CA ILE A 222 -8.01 -17.70 1.13
C ILE A 222 -6.50 -17.53 1.21
N CYS A 223 -6.03 -16.34 1.61
CA CYS A 223 -4.61 -16.09 1.89
C CYS A 223 -4.19 -16.89 3.15
N ARG A 224 -3.01 -17.44 3.12
CA ARG A 224 -2.41 -18.18 4.23
C ARG A 224 -1.33 -17.35 4.92
#